data_1aca6b349401ebbb0241bb232bb87436
#
_entry.id   1aca6b349401ebbb0241bb232bb87436
#
_cell.length_a   1.000
_cell.length_b   1.000
_cell.length_c   1.000
_cell.angle_alpha   90.00
_cell.angle_beta   90.00
_cell.angle_gamma   90.00
#
_symmetry.space_group_name_H-M   'P 1'
#
loop_
_entity.id
_entity.type
_entity.pdbx_description
1 polymer ?
#
loop_
_entity_poly.entity_id
_entity_poly.type
_entity_poly.pdbx_seq_one_letter_code
_entity_poly.pdbx_strand_id
1 'polypeptide(L)'
;SDFIAARFAFGDFLFKDLSTGRVIGRAKDLHEMQRLVASVPDDVFEYNTSQNNLSKWLYSRGLFPLAASIRQLNKSHFRTTEEHRAALVTLIRDYRTLLGQGVVAKFDPATYSDAIAFARIGEGSLGGKARGLAFMNSMLVKYSQYAKYENVRVTIPRTVVVATDYFDAFIRNNGLEYVLTTEMTDEEILSEFVSSTLPYKLREALKAYVRTVSGPLAVRSSSKLEDSHYQPFAGIYST
;
A
#
# COMPACT_ATOMS: atom_id res chain seq x y z
N SER A 1 29.71 -15.71 7.75
CA SER A 1 28.42 -15.15 7.37
C SER A 1 27.25 -15.70 8.19
N ASP A 2 27.13 -17.03 8.39
CA ASP A 2 26.05 -17.65 9.17
C ASP A 2 26.11 -17.35 10.68
N PHE A 3 27.32 -17.14 11.21
CA PHE A 3 27.51 -16.71 12.59
C PHE A 3 26.91 -15.32 12.86
N ILE A 4 27.13 -14.38 11.95
CA ILE A 4 26.57 -13.02 12.06
C ILE A 4 25.05 -13.07 11.94
N ALA A 5 24.51 -13.81 10.99
CA ALA A 5 23.08 -13.97 10.82
C ALA A 5 22.41 -14.58 12.06
N ALA A 6 23.01 -15.60 12.65
CA ALA A 6 22.48 -16.28 13.84
C ALA A 6 22.59 -15.44 15.12
N ARG A 7 23.66 -14.65 15.30
CA ARG A 7 23.92 -13.89 16.53
C ARG A 7 23.29 -12.49 16.53
N PHE A 8 23.20 -11.85 15.36
CA PHE A 8 22.75 -10.47 15.23
C PHE A 8 21.40 -10.34 14.52
N ALA A 9 20.72 -11.47 14.25
CA ALA A 9 19.44 -11.53 13.55
C ALA A 9 19.42 -10.79 12.17
N PHE A 10 20.58 -10.67 11.51
CA PHE A 10 20.66 -10.19 10.14
C PHE A 10 20.16 -11.29 9.17
N GLY A 11 19.46 -10.89 8.13
CA GLY A 11 18.87 -11.80 7.16
C GLY A 11 17.38 -12.08 7.44
N ASP A 12 16.79 -13.01 6.71
CA ASP A 12 15.38 -13.35 6.83
C ASP A 12 15.05 -13.95 8.20
N PHE A 13 13.86 -13.68 8.72
CA PHE A 13 13.37 -14.36 9.90
C PHE A 13 12.89 -15.76 9.54
N LEU A 14 13.40 -16.78 10.24
CA LEU A 14 13.07 -18.16 9.97
C LEU A 14 12.18 -18.74 11.08
N PHE A 15 10.96 -19.08 10.72
CA PHE A 15 10.11 -19.92 11.56
C PHE A 15 10.49 -21.37 11.34
N LYS A 16 10.81 -22.08 12.41
CA LYS A 16 11.22 -23.48 12.37
C LYS A 16 10.24 -24.32 13.17
N ASP A 17 9.91 -25.47 12.64
CA ASP A 17 9.26 -26.53 13.39
C ASP A 17 10.12 -26.93 14.58
N LEU A 18 9.56 -26.95 15.79
CA LEU A 18 10.32 -27.14 17.02
C LEU A 18 10.80 -28.59 17.21
N SER A 19 10.12 -29.55 16.61
CA SER A 19 10.45 -30.97 16.70
C SER A 19 11.51 -31.40 15.69
N THR A 20 11.44 -30.90 14.46
CA THR A 20 12.30 -31.31 13.34
C THR A 20 13.39 -30.31 13.01
N GLY A 21 13.29 -29.07 13.48
CA GLY A 21 14.18 -27.96 13.11
C GLY A 21 14.02 -27.47 11.67
N ARG A 22 13.08 -28.03 10.89
CA ARG A 22 12.84 -27.60 9.50
C ARG A 22 12.27 -26.20 9.45
N VAL A 23 12.70 -25.42 8.45
CA VAL A 23 12.12 -24.10 8.17
C VAL A 23 10.74 -24.29 7.57
N ILE A 24 9.71 -23.80 8.26
CA ILE A 24 8.31 -23.83 7.84
C ILE A 24 7.82 -22.47 7.34
N GLY A 25 8.59 -21.41 7.58
CA GLY A 25 8.29 -20.07 7.08
C GLY A 25 9.51 -19.17 7.08
N ARG A 26 9.58 -18.26 6.11
CA ARG A 26 10.66 -17.30 5.97
C ARG A 26 10.06 -15.92 5.75
N ALA A 27 10.38 -14.94 6.60
CA ALA A 27 9.95 -13.56 6.45
C ALA A 27 11.16 -12.67 6.10
N LYS A 28 11.10 -12.02 4.94
CA LYS A 28 12.10 -11.06 4.47
C LYS A 28 11.75 -9.63 4.92
N ASP A 29 10.47 -9.37 5.07
CA ASP A 29 9.91 -8.06 5.38
C ASP A 29 8.72 -8.15 6.37
N LEU A 30 8.16 -7.00 6.72
CA LEU A 30 7.01 -6.92 7.63
C LEU A 30 5.73 -7.51 7.05
N HIS A 31 5.56 -7.53 5.73
CA HIS A 31 4.38 -8.13 5.11
C HIS A 31 4.39 -9.66 5.28
N GLU A 32 5.53 -10.27 4.93
CA GLU A 32 5.71 -11.71 5.13
C GLU A 32 5.68 -12.09 6.61
N MET A 33 6.29 -11.26 7.49
CA MET A 33 6.22 -11.44 8.93
C MET A 33 4.77 -11.45 9.43
N GLN A 34 3.96 -10.48 9.05
CA GLN A 34 2.54 -10.41 9.43
C GLN A 34 1.78 -11.67 9.00
N ARG A 35 1.96 -12.10 7.75
CA ARG A 35 1.32 -13.29 7.19
C ARG A 35 1.73 -14.56 7.95
N LEU A 36 3.01 -14.74 8.23
CA LEU A 36 3.51 -15.92 8.92
C LEU A 36 3.11 -15.94 10.39
N VAL A 37 3.17 -14.81 11.08
CA VAL A 37 2.66 -14.69 12.47
C VAL A 37 1.19 -15.10 12.55
N ALA A 38 0.39 -14.80 11.52
CA ALA A 38 -1.02 -15.20 11.47
C ALA A 38 -1.24 -16.71 11.22
N SER A 39 -0.26 -17.44 10.64
CA SER A 39 -0.48 -18.80 10.10
C SER A 39 0.41 -19.90 10.67
N VAL A 40 1.53 -19.58 11.34
CA VAL A 40 2.40 -20.61 11.92
C VAL A 40 1.71 -21.35 13.07
N PRO A 41 2.08 -22.63 13.35
CA PRO A 41 1.56 -23.38 14.50
C PRO A 41 1.75 -22.63 15.82
N ASP A 42 0.85 -22.89 16.77
CA ASP A 42 0.80 -22.15 18.05
C ASP A 42 2.09 -22.34 18.88
N ASP A 43 2.65 -23.52 18.91
CA ASP A 43 3.89 -23.82 19.59
C ASP A 43 5.06 -23.00 19.01
N VAL A 44 5.16 -22.89 17.69
CA VAL A 44 6.17 -22.08 17.01
C VAL A 44 5.96 -20.60 17.27
N PHE A 45 4.70 -20.13 17.27
CA PHE A 45 4.34 -18.76 17.60
C PHE A 45 4.74 -18.42 19.06
N GLU A 46 4.34 -19.25 20.01
CA GLU A 46 4.62 -19.08 21.42
C GLU A 46 6.13 -19.12 21.73
N TYR A 47 6.87 -20.03 21.10
CA TYR A 47 8.33 -20.07 21.22
C TYR A 47 8.96 -18.75 20.79
N ASN A 48 8.61 -18.25 19.60
CA ASN A 48 9.24 -17.05 19.07
C ASN A 48 8.87 -15.78 19.83
N THR A 49 7.67 -15.71 20.39
CA THR A 49 7.22 -14.58 21.22
C THR A 49 7.85 -14.63 22.62
N SER A 50 7.89 -15.79 23.28
CA SER A 50 8.48 -15.96 24.60
C SER A 50 9.99 -15.69 24.63
N GLN A 51 10.70 -16.04 23.56
CA GLN A 51 12.13 -15.77 23.40
C GLN A 51 12.44 -14.37 22.87
N ASN A 52 11.43 -13.53 22.63
CA ASN A 52 11.57 -12.21 22.03
C ASN A 52 12.28 -12.21 20.64
N ASN A 53 12.20 -13.32 19.90
CA ASN A 53 12.89 -13.44 18.62
C ASN A 53 12.40 -12.44 17.59
N LEU A 54 11.06 -12.18 17.54
CA LEU A 54 10.47 -11.18 16.66
C LEU A 54 11.02 -9.77 16.94
N SER A 55 11.02 -9.35 18.22
CA SER A 55 11.53 -8.02 18.57
C SER A 55 13.04 -7.88 18.30
N LYS A 56 13.84 -8.92 18.55
CA LYS A 56 15.27 -8.92 18.20
C LYS A 56 15.51 -8.72 16.71
N TRP A 57 14.75 -9.41 15.87
CA TRP A 57 14.83 -9.27 14.42
C TRP A 57 14.42 -7.88 13.95
N LEU A 58 13.40 -7.27 14.54
CA LEU A 58 12.97 -5.90 14.24
C LEU A 58 14.00 -4.86 14.69
N TYR A 59 14.61 -5.05 15.87
CA TYR A 59 15.71 -4.18 16.33
C TYR A 59 16.88 -4.17 15.36
N SER A 60 17.28 -5.35 14.82
CA SER A 60 18.38 -5.45 13.85
C SER A 60 18.10 -4.70 12.54
N ARG A 61 16.84 -4.34 12.26
CA ARG A 61 16.37 -3.57 11.09
C ARG A 61 16.06 -2.11 11.37
N GLY A 62 16.37 -1.63 12.56
CA GLY A 62 16.09 -0.24 12.95
C GLY A 62 14.60 0.05 13.17
N LEU A 63 13.74 -0.96 13.23
CA LEU A 63 12.30 -0.81 13.47
C LEU A 63 12.00 -0.73 14.98
N PHE A 64 12.72 0.18 15.66
CA PHE A 64 12.74 0.28 17.12
C PHE A 64 11.37 0.46 17.78
N PRO A 65 10.46 1.35 17.28
CA PRO A 65 9.17 1.54 17.89
C PRO A 65 8.32 0.25 17.88
N LEU A 66 8.28 -0.44 16.73
CA LEU A 66 7.54 -1.70 16.59
C LEU A 66 8.16 -2.79 17.47
N ALA A 67 9.48 -2.90 17.46
CA ALA A 67 10.20 -3.88 18.29
C ALA A 67 9.92 -3.70 19.78
N ALA A 68 9.90 -2.46 20.27
CA ALA A 68 9.58 -2.13 21.65
C ALA A 68 8.13 -2.50 22.00
N SER A 69 7.17 -2.14 21.12
CA SER A 69 5.75 -2.46 21.34
C SER A 69 5.50 -3.97 21.35
N ILE A 70 6.08 -4.74 20.42
CA ILE A 70 5.97 -6.21 20.40
C ILE A 70 6.56 -6.82 21.69
N ARG A 71 7.70 -6.30 22.17
CA ARG A 71 8.33 -6.81 23.40
C ARG A 71 7.44 -6.60 24.63
N GLN A 72 6.59 -5.58 24.64
CA GLN A 72 5.65 -5.31 25.73
C GLN A 72 4.41 -6.19 25.67
N LEU A 73 4.07 -6.75 24.51
CA LEU A 73 2.94 -7.68 24.36
C LEU A 73 3.30 -9.06 24.92
N ASN A 74 3.16 -9.21 26.23
CA ASN A 74 3.45 -10.46 26.91
C ASN A 74 2.23 -11.39 26.87
N LYS A 75 2.46 -12.72 26.74
CA LYS A 75 1.40 -13.74 26.78
C LYS A 75 0.45 -13.59 27.97
N SER A 76 0.98 -13.14 29.12
CA SER A 76 0.18 -12.93 30.34
C SER A 76 -0.93 -11.88 30.21
N HIS A 77 -0.89 -11.04 29.18
CA HIS A 77 -1.93 -10.02 28.94
C HIS A 77 -3.13 -10.57 28.15
N PHE A 78 -3.05 -11.81 27.68
CA PHE A 78 -4.06 -12.42 26.82
C PHE A 78 -4.59 -13.71 27.44
N ARG A 79 -5.87 -14.00 27.20
CA ARG A 79 -6.52 -15.23 27.70
C ARG A 79 -6.16 -16.45 26.85
N THR A 80 -5.97 -16.23 25.54
CA THR A 80 -5.69 -17.30 24.58
C THR A 80 -4.49 -16.94 23.70
N THR A 81 -3.86 -17.95 23.10
CA THR A 81 -2.81 -17.76 22.11
C THR A 81 -3.34 -17.02 20.88
N GLU A 82 -4.59 -17.27 20.50
CA GLU A 82 -5.25 -16.60 19.38
C GLU A 82 -5.43 -15.10 19.61
N GLU A 83 -5.84 -14.67 20.82
CA GLU A 83 -5.92 -13.25 21.17
C GLU A 83 -4.53 -12.58 21.10
N HIS A 84 -3.49 -13.24 21.61
CA HIS A 84 -2.12 -12.73 21.52
C HIS A 84 -1.64 -12.60 20.07
N ARG A 85 -1.92 -13.62 19.25
CA ARG A 85 -1.61 -13.64 17.81
C ARG A 85 -2.32 -12.50 17.08
N ALA A 86 -3.61 -12.33 17.29
CA ALA A 86 -4.42 -11.27 16.70
C ALA A 86 -3.89 -9.87 17.05
N ALA A 87 -3.49 -9.65 18.30
CA ALA A 87 -2.89 -8.40 18.75
C ALA A 87 -1.56 -8.11 18.04
N LEU A 88 -0.68 -9.11 17.91
CA LEU A 88 0.58 -8.95 17.18
C LEU A 88 0.35 -8.65 15.69
N VAL A 89 -0.52 -9.39 15.03
CA VAL A 89 -0.88 -9.17 13.63
C VAL A 89 -1.41 -7.75 13.41
N THR A 90 -2.28 -7.30 14.31
CA THR A 90 -2.83 -5.93 14.28
C THR A 90 -1.73 -4.89 14.44
N LEU A 91 -0.86 -5.07 15.41
CA LEU A 91 0.24 -4.13 15.68
C LEU A 91 1.21 -4.01 14.47
N ILE A 92 1.57 -5.15 13.86
CA ILE A 92 2.43 -5.15 12.67
C ILE A 92 1.72 -4.47 11.49
N ARG A 93 0.43 -4.76 11.27
CA ARG A 93 -0.38 -4.13 10.23
C ARG A 93 -0.44 -2.62 10.40
N ASP A 94 -0.75 -2.15 11.62
CA ASP A 94 -0.91 -0.73 11.90
C ASP A 94 0.42 0.02 11.73
N TYR A 95 1.53 -0.60 12.13
CA TYR A 95 2.87 -0.04 11.90
C TYR A 95 3.24 0.01 10.41
N ARG A 96 2.92 -1.02 9.63
CA ARG A 96 3.10 -1.01 8.18
C ARG A 96 2.28 0.10 7.51
N THR A 97 1.03 0.26 7.95
CA THR A 97 0.17 1.35 7.49
C THR A 97 0.78 2.72 7.82
N LEU A 98 1.31 2.88 9.03
CA LEU A 98 2.01 4.11 9.43
C LEU A 98 3.23 4.40 8.54
N LEU A 99 4.05 3.41 8.25
CA LEU A 99 5.21 3.56 7.35
C LEU A 99 4.82 3.92 5.91
N GLY A 100 3.67 3.43 5.44
CA GLY A 100 3.14 3.74 4.10
C GLY A 100 2.43 5.10 4.00
N GLN A 101 2.16 5.76 5.13
CA GLN A 101 1.51 7.06 5.15
C GLN A 101 2.45 8.18 4.66
N GLY A 102 1.90 9.12 3.89
CA GLY A 102 2.64 10.28 3.38
C GLY A 102 3.57 10.00 2.19
N VAL A 103 3.70 8.75 1.76
CA VAL A 103 4.53 8.35 0.62
C VAL A 103 3.65 8.10 -0.61
N VAL A 104 4.02 8.69 -1.74
CA VAL A 104 3.48 8.29 -3.05
C VAL A 104 4.33 7.14 -3.59
N ALA A 105 3.90 5.93 -3.32
CA ALA A 105 4.64 4.75 -3.75
C ALA A 105 4.48 4.52 -5.26
N LYS A 106 5.49 3.93 -5.90
CA LYS A 106 5.32 3.38 -7.24
C LYS A 106 4.51 2.08 -7.11
N PHE A 107 3.47 1.94 -7.93
CA PHE A 107 2.70 0.71 -7.97
C PHE A 107 3.52 -0.40 -8.64
N ASP A 108 3.76 -1.45 -7.90
CA ASP A 108 4.38 -2.68 -8.38
C ASP A 108 3.48 -3.86 -7.96
N PRO A 109 2.92 -4.59 -8.93
CA PRO A 109 2.03 -5.72 -8.63
C PRO A 109 2.62 -6.78 -7.70
N ALA A 110 3.96 -6.96 -7.72
CA ALA A 110 4.65 -7.97 -6.91
C ALA A 110 4.81 -7.56 -5.44
N THR A 111 4.89 -6.25 -5.18
CA THR A 111 5.19 -5.71 -3.85
C THR A 111 4.08 -4.84 -3.27
N TYR A 112 3.03 -4.56 -4.06
CA TYR A 112 1.91 -3.74 -3.60
C TYR A 112 1.17 -4.42 -2.45
N SER A 113 0.96 -3.68 -1.39
CA SER A 113 0.29 -4.18 -0.20
C SER A 113 -0.82 -3.24 0.26
N ASP A 114 -1.73 -3.77 1.07
CA ASP A 114 -2.81 -3.03 1.71
C ASP A 114 -2.35 -1.93 2.67
N ALA A 115 -1.07 -1.91 3.05
CA ALA A 115 -0.47 -0.85 3.84
C ALA A 115 -0.17 0.44 3.04
N ILE A 116 -0.16 0.36 1.70
CA ILE A 116 0.09 1.52 0.84
C ILE A 116 -1.21 2.28 0.62
N ALA A 117 -1.32 3.46 1.22
CA ALA A 117 -2.51 4.30 1.10
C ALA A 117 -2.56 5.03 -0.25
N PHE A 118 -1.41 5.41 -0.82
CA PHE A 118 -1.32 6.18 -2.05
C PHE A 118 -0.22 5.66 -2.97
N ALA A 119 -0.59 5.26 -4.19
CA ALA A 119 0.37 4.78 -5.17
C ALA A 119 0.15 5.42 -6.55
N ARG A 120 1.18 5.39 -7.40
CA ARG A 120 1.10 5.84 -8.79
C ARG A 120 1.49 4.73 -9.77
N ILE A 121 0.80 4.67 -10.89
CA ILE A 121 1.14 3.87 -12.06
C ILE A 121 1.69 4.83 -13.11
N GLY A 122 2.93 4.67 -13.51
CA GLY A 122 3.63 5.57 -14.44
C GLY A 122 4.59 6.54 -13.75
N GLU A 123 5.28 7.34 -14.57
CA GLU A 123 6.31 8.29 -14.13
C GLU A 123 5.94 9.76 -14.39
N GLY A 124 4.85 10.00 -15.10
CA GLY A 124 4.38 11.34 -15.45
C GLY A 124 3.78 12.12 -14.27
N SER A 125 3.07 13.19 -14.58
CA SER A 125 2.38 14.02 -13.59
C SER A 125 1.14 13.31 -13.04
N LEU A 126 0.80 13.60 -11.78
CA LEU A 126 -0.38 13.03 -11.10
C LEU A 126 -1.68 13.82 -11.35
N GLY A 127 -1.59 15.02 -11.94
CA GLY A 127 -2.73 15.94 -12.04
C GLY A 127 -3.07 16.66 -10.73
N GLY A 128 -4.11 17.54 -10.76
CA GLY A 128 -4.46 18.43 -9.65
C GLY A 128 -5.02 17.69 -8.44
N LYS A 129 -6.13 16.97 -8.61
CA LYS A 129 -6.80 16.25 -7.51
C LYS A 129 -5.86 15.26 -6.82
N ALA A 130 -5.09 14.49 -7.57
CA ALA A 130 -4.18 13.51 -7.01
C ALA A 130 -3.02 14.16 -6.23
N ARG A 131 -2.51 15.31 -6.69
CA ARG A 131 -1.52 16.10 -5.92
C ARG A 131 -2.10 16.62 -4.62
N GLY A 132 -3.33 17.14 -4.64
CA GLY A 132 -4.04 17.59 -3.45
C GLY A 132 -4.22 16.47 -2.43
N LEU A 133 -4.66 15.28 -2.87
CA LEU A 133 -4.79 14.11 -2.01
C LEU A 133 -3.45 13.65 -1.44
N ALA A 134 -2.39 13.61 -2.25
CA ALA A 134 -1.04 13.24 -1.78
C ALA A 134 -0.51 14.24 -0.75
N PHE A 135 -0.75 15.54 -0.96
CA PHE A 135 -0.41 16.59 0.01
C PHE A 135 -1.20 16.41 1.32
N MET A 136 -2.52 16.24 1.25
CA MET A 136 -3.33 15.99 2.45
C MET A 136 -2.88 14.73 3.19
N ASN A 137 -2.53 13.65 2.48
CA ASN A 137 -1.99 12.45 3.10
C ASN A 137 -0.71 12.74 3.88
N SER A 138 0.22 13.50 3.30
CA SER A 138 1.46 13.89 3.98
C SER A 138 1.22 14.79 5.20
N MET A 139 0.21 15.67 5.13
CA MET A 139 -0.17 16.55 6.25
C MET A 139 -0.80 15.77 7.40
N LEU A 140 -1.67 14.79 7.12
CA LEU A 140 -2.25 13.93 8.14
C LEU A 140 -1.20 13.14 8.92
N VAL A 141 -0.11 12.74 8.24
CA VAL A 141 1.03 12.07 8.89
C VAL A 141 1.84 13.04 9.74
N LYS A 142 2.11 14.24 9.20
CA LYS A 142 2.96 15.23 9.86
C LYS A 142 2.31 15.84 11.10
N TYR A 143 1.00 16.03 11.06
CA TYR A 143 0.25 16.70 12.13
C TYR A 143 -0.67 15.73 12.87
N SER A 144 -0.15 15.11 13.91
CA SER A 144 -0.86 14.13 14.76
C SER A 144 -2.04 14.72 15.55
N GLN A 145 -2.26 16.04 15.48
CA GLN A 145 -3.39 16.68 16.18
C GLN A 145 -4.77 16.14 15.77
N TYR A 146 -4.89 15.56 14.58
CA TYR A 146 -6.13 14.90 14.12
C TYR A 146 -6.34 13.52 14.78
N ALA A 147 -5.33 12.97 15.46
CA ALA A 147 -5.46 11.74 16.24
C ALA A 147 -6.02 11.97 17.66
N LYS A 148 -6.30 13.23 18.03
CA LYS A 148 -6.79 13.61 19.37
C LYS A 148 -8.28 13.36 19.58
N TYR A 149 -9.03 13.10 18.53
CA TYR A 149 -10.47 12.87 18.63
C TYR A 149 -10.72 11.39 18.86
N GLU A 150 -11.19 11.06 20.09
CA GLU A 150 -11.66 9.71 20.39
C GLU A 150 -12.78 9.30 19.41
N ASN A 151 -12.69 8.09 18.88
CA ASN A 151 -13.67 7.52 17.95
C ASN A 151 -13.75 8.19 16.55
N VAL A 152 -12.84 9.11 16.22
CA VAL A 152 -12.76 9.71 14.87
C VAL A 152 -11.42 9.37 14.22
N ARG A 153 -11.47 8.72 13.05
CA ARG A 153 -10.29 8.44 12.23
C ARG A 153 -10.33 9.28 10.95
N VAL A 154 -9.41 10.23 10.82
CA VAL A 154 -9.24 11.02 9.59
C VAL A 154 -8.25 10.30 8.68
N THR A 155 -8.70 9.88 7.51
CA THR A 155 -7.87 9.12 6.55
C THR A 155 -8.12 9.61 5.13
N ILE A 156 -7.14 9.39 4.26
CA ILE A 156 -7.34 9.47 2.81
C ILE A 156 -7.78 8.09 2.32
N PRO A 157 -8.81 7.99 1.47
CA PRO A 157 -9.16 6.74 0.81
C PRO A 157 -7.95 6.15 0.08
N ARG A 158 -7.84 4.83 0.08
CA ARG A 158 -6.79 4.16 -0.68
C ARG A 158 -6.91 4.54 -2.16
N THR A 159 -5.84 5.08 -2.71
CA THR A 159 -5.84 5.71 -4.03
C THR A 159 -4.69 5.20 -4.88
N VAL A 160 -4.99 4.84 -6.13
CA VAL A 160 -3.99 4.63 -7.17
C VAL A 160 -4.22 5.63 -8.28
N VAL A 161 -3.17 6.31 -8.69
CA VAL A 161 -3.21 7.35 -9.72
C VAL A 161 -2.51 6.85 -10.98
N VAL A 162 -3.18 6.93 -12.11
CA VAL A 162 -2.55 6.75 -13.43
C VAL A 162 -1.92 8.08 -13.84
N ALA A 163 -0.61 8.09 -14.03
CA ALA A 163 0.13 9.29 -14.39
C ALA A 163 -0.03 9.66 -15.87
N THR A 164 0.27 10.90 -16.21
CA THR A 164 0.00 11.49 -17.54
C THR A 164 0.75 10.82 -18.69
N ASP A 165 1.90 10.21 -18.43
CA ASP A 165 2.66 9.45 -19.45
C ASP A 165 1.86 8.30 -20.06
N TYR A 166 0.96 7.69 -19.30
CA TYR A 166 0.04 6.69 -19.83
C TYR A 166 -1.10 7.29 -20.67
N PHE A 167 -1.54 8.49 -20.37
CA PHE A 167 -2.48 9.21 -21.23
C PHE A 167 -1.82 9.54 -22.59
N ASP A 168 -0.61 10.09 -22.56
CA ASP A 168 0.16 10.38 -23.76
C ASP A 168 0.45 9.11 -24.60
N ALA A 169 0.76 8.00 -23.92
CA ALA A 169 0.95 6.72 -24.60
C ALA A 169 -0.37 6.18 -25.19
N PHE A 170 -1.49 6.37 -24.52
CA PHE A 170 -2.80 5.97 -25.01
C PHE A 170 -3.16 6.71 -26.30
N ILE A 171 -3.02 8.03 -26.30
CA ILE A 171 -3.28 8.86 -27.49
C ILE A 171 -2.41 8.41 -28.67
N ARG A 172 -1.09 8.31 -28.47
CA ARG A 172 -0.15 7.92 -29.52
C ARG A 172 -0.38 6.50 -30.05
N ASN A 173 -0.58 5.54 -29.15
CA ASN A 173 -0.70 4.14 -29.54
C ASN A 173 -1.97 3.85 -30.35
N ASN A 174 -3.01 4.67 -30.18
CA ASN A 174 -4.28 4.54 -30.89
C ASN A 174 -4.41 5.58 -32.03
N GLY A 175 -3.40 6.45 -32.24
CA GLY A 175 -3.44 7.47 -33.28
C GLY A 175 -4.54 8.51 -33.09
N LEU A 176 -4.89 8.86 -31.84
CA LEU A 176 -6.02 9.73 -31.50
C LEU A 176 -5.70 11.22 -31.57
N GLU A 177 -4.51 11.61 -32.04
CA GLU A 177 -4.11 13.04 -32.14
C GLU A 177 -5.05 13.86 -33.02
N TYR A 178 -5.67 13.23 -34.04
CA TYR A 178 -6.61 13.91 -34.93
C TYR A 178 -7.87 14.42 -34.23
N VAL A 179 -8.28 13.80 -33.13
CA VAL A 179 -9.45 14.22 -32.35
C VAL A 179 -9.31 15.67 -31.86
N LEU A 180 -8.06 16.14 -31.65
CA LEU A 180 -7.77 17.52 -31.23
C LEU A 180 -7.91 18.55 -32.35
N THR A 181 -7.95 18.12 -33.62
CA THR A 181 -7.89 19.00 -34.79
C THR A 181 -9.11 18.85 -35.73
N THR A 182 -9.94 17.85 -35.49
CA THR A 182 -11.13 17.55 -36.31
C THR A 182 -12.38 17.96 -35.53
N GLU A 183 -13.35 18.57 -36.23
CA GLU A 183 -14.66 18.80 -35.65
C GLU A 183 -15.39 17.47 -35.49
N MET A 184 -15.65 17.08 -34.28
CA MET A 184 -16.35 15.85 -33.89
C MET A 184 -17.36 16.16 -32.78
N THR A 185 -18.44 15.41 -32.75
CA THR A 185 -19.40 15.46 -31.64
C THR A 185 -18.83 14.75 -30.41
N ASP A 186 -19.37 15.06 -29.23
CA ASP A 186 -18.96 14.41 -27.97
C ASP A 186 -19.17 12.88 -28.02
N GLU A 187 -20.22 12.41 -28.68
CA GLU A 187 -20.53 11.00 -28.86
C GLU A 187 -19.51 10.30 -29.75
N GLU A 188 -19.05 10.95 -30.83
CA GLU A 188 -18.02 10.43 -31.70
C GLU A 188 -16.67 10.33 -30.97
N ILE A 189 -16.29 11.38 -30.24
CA ILE A 189 -15.09 11.38 -29.40
C ILE A 189 -15.14 10.25 -28.37
N LEU A 190 -16.25 10.12 -27.66
CA LEU A 190 -16.44 9.08 -26.65
C LEU A 190 -16.31 7.68 -27.27
N SER A 191 -16.91 7.47 -28.45
CA SER A 191 -16.85 6.19 -29.17
C SER A 191 -15.40 5.82 -29.52
N GLU A 192 -14.61 6.77 -30.05
CA GLU A 192 -13.20 6.57 -30.37
C GLU A 192 -12.36 6.20 -29.13
N PHE A 193 -12.57 6.91 -28.03
CA PHE A 193 -11.81 6.63 -26.80
C PHE A 193 -12.19 5.29 -26.17
N VAL A 194 -13.49 4.95 -26.12
CA VAL A 194 -13.98 3.70 -25.52
C VAL A 194 -13.57 2.46 -26.35
N SER A 195 -13.56 2.58 -27.68
CA SER A 195 -13.13 1.51 -28.58
C SER A 195 -11.61 1.30 -28.61
N SER A 196 -10.85 2.27 -28.12
CA SER A 196 -9.39 2.25 -28.12
C SER A 196 -8.79 1.32 -27.06
N THR A 197 -7.57 0.85 -27.30
CA THR A 197 -6.90 -0.13 -26.43
C THR A 197 -5.96 0.54 -25.44
N LEU A 198 -6.11 0.23 -24.16
CA LEU A 198 -5.17 0.67 -23.12
C LEU A 198 -3.76 0.11 -23.34
N PRO A 199 -2.70 0.91 -23.08
CA PRO A 199 -1.32 0.42 -23.09
C PRO A 199 -1.18 -0.86 -22.25
N TYR A 200 -0.50 -1.87 -22.77
CA TYR A 200 -0.41 -3.20 -22.16
C TYR A 200 0.02 -3.15 -20.68
N LYS A 201 1.09 -2.40 -20.37
CA LYS A 201 1.60 -2.27 -19.00
C LYS A 201 0.58 -1.64 -18.05
N LEU A 202 -0.17 -0.65 -18.51
CA LEU A 202 -1.24 -0.02 -17.71
C LEU A 202 -2.35 -1.04 -17.44
N ARG A 203 -2.79 -1.75 -18.48
CA ARG A 203 -3.84 -2.76 -18.35
C ARG A 203 -3.48 -3.85 -17.35
N GLU A 204 -2.25 -4.36 -17.37
CA GLU A 204 -1.80 -5.38 -16.42
C GLU A 204 -1.65 -4.83 -15.00
N ALA A 205 -1.18 -3.59 -14.84
CA ALA A 205 -1.12 -2.93 -13.53
C ALA A 205 -2.53 -2.73 -12.94
N LEU A 206 -3.50 -2.26 -13.73
CA LEU A 206 -4.89 -2.09 -13.29
C LEU A 206 -5.54 -3.42 -12.93
N LYS A 207 -5.34 -4.48 -13.73
CA LYS A 207 -5.82 -5.84 -13.40
C LYS A 207 -5.25 -6.33 -12.06
N ALA A 208 -3.95 -6.13 -11.84
CA ALA A 208 -3.32 -6.51 -10.58
C ALA A 208 -3.90 -5.71 -9.41
N TYR A 209 -4.10 -4.40 -9.59
CA TYR A 209 -4.71 -3.55 -8.56
C TYR A 209 -6.12 -4.01 -8.19
N VAL A 210 -6.98 -4.22 -9.18
CA VAL A 210 -8.37 -4.68 -8.96
C VAL A 210 -8.43 -6.01 -8.20
N ARG A 211 -7.46 -6.91 -8.42
CA ARG A 211 -7.38 -8.19 -7.68
C ARG A 211 -6.98 -8.04 -6.22
N THR A 212 -6.33 -6.94 -5.86
CA THR A 212 -5.85 -6.69 -4.48
C THR A 212 -6.83 -5.86 -3.65
N VAL A 213 -7.81 -5.22 -4.29
CA VAL A 213 -8.78 -4.35 -3.62
C VAL A 213 -10.10 -5.09 -3.47
N SER A 214 -10.59 -5.16 -2.24
CA SER A 214 -11.94 -5.65 -1.93
C SER A 214 -12.87 -4.46 -1.75
N GLY A 215 -13.91 -4.36 -2.57
CA GLY A 215 -14.92 -3.31 -2.49
C GLY A 215 -15.05 -2.45 -3.75
N PRO A 216 -16.00 -1.51 -3.78
CA PRO A 216 -16.24 -0.65 -4.92
C PRO A 216 -15.07 0.33 -5.12
N LEU A 217 -14.82 0.68 -6.38
CA LEU A 217 -13.82 1.67 -6.79
C LEU A 217 -14.52 2.87 -7.43
N ALA A 218 -14.15 4.08 -7.01
CA ALA A 218 -14.51 5.31 -7.71
C ALA A 218 -13.38 5.66 -8.69
N VAL A 219 -13.69 5.75 -9.98
CA VAL A 219 -12.76 6.22 -11.01
C VAL A 219 -13.02 7.69 -11.25
N ARG A 220 -12.00 8.53 -11.07
CA ARG A 220 -12.12 9.98 -11.16
C ARG A 220 -11.03 10.57 -12.04
N SER A 221 -11.39 11.61 -12.80
CA SER A 221 -10.42 12.43 -13.51
C SER A 221 -9.50 13.20 -12.56
N SER A 222 -8.28 13.51 -13.00
CA SER A 222 -7.31 14.30 -12.24
C SER A 222 -6.59 15.29 -13.18
N SER A 223 -7.37 16.06 -13.94
CA SER A 223 -6.83 17.09 -14.83
C SER A 223 -6.32 18.30 -14.05
N LYS A 224 -5.27 18.98 -14.57
CA LYS A 224 -4.85 20.28 -14.05
C LYS A 224 -5.89 21.39 -14.26
N LEU A 225 -6.70 21.29 -15.31
CA LEU A 225 -7.71 22.27 -15.65
C LEU A 225 -8.89 22.25 -14.68
N GLU A 226 -9.17 21.10 -14.08
CA GLU A 226 -10.31 20.93 -13.17
C GLU A 226 -10.20 21.79 -11.91
N ASP A 227 -8.96 22.00 -11.41
CA ASP A 227 -8.66 22.81 -10.23
C ASP A 227 -8.04 24.17 -10.61
N SER A 228 -8.25 24.66 -11.83
CA SER A 228 -7.71 25.95 -12.28
C SER A 228 -8.34 27.10 -11.50
N HIS A 229 -7.50 27.95 -10.90
CA HIS A 229 -7.96 29.17 -10.21
C HIS A 229 -8.55 30.23 -11.15
N TYR A 230 -8.25 30.17 -12.44
CA TYR A 230 -8.70 31.16 -13.42
C TYR A 230 -10.00 30.76 -14.14
N GLN A 231 -10.16 29.46 -14.42
CA GLN A 231 -11.35 28.90 -15.06
C GLN A 231 -11.57 27.50 -14.49
N PRO A 232 -12.34 27.37 -13.42
CA PRO A 232 -12.61 26.06 -12.83
C PRO A 232 -13.61 25.29 -13.73
N PHE A 233 -13.25 24.07 -14.09
CA PHE A 233 -14.08 23.12 -14.83
C PHE A 233 -14.81 22.15 -13.87
N ALA A 234 -15.31 22.67 -12.75
CA ALA A 234 -16.04 21.85 -11.79
C ALA A 234 -17.37 21.36 -12.37
N GLY A 235 -17.68 20.09 -12.19
CA GLY A 235 -18.94 19.47 -12.62
C GLY A 235 -19.03 19.06 -14.09
N ILE A 236 -17.96 19.23 -14.88
CA ILE A 236 -17.90 18.79 -16.29
C ILE A 236 -17.56 17.30 -16.39
N TYR A 237 -16.80 16.77 -15.42
CA TYR A 237 -16.35 15.39 -15.44
C TYR A 237 -17.30 14.47 -14.69
N SER A 238 -17.65 13.35 -15.31
CA SER A 238 -18.38 12.24 -14.66
C SER A 238 -17.48 11.43 -13.72
N THR A 239 -18.09 10.81 -12.73
CA THR A 239 -17.42 9.90 -11.76
C THR A 239 -17.97 8.50 -11.91
#